data_fb55c83ce97f72afd72eb45b9fc30ef2
#
_entry.id   fb55c83ce97f72afd72eb45b9fc30ef2
#
_cell.length_a   1.000
_cell.length_b   1.000
_cell.length_c   1.000
_cell.angle_alpha   90.00
_cell.angle_beta   90.00
_cell.angle_gamma   90.00
#
_symmetry.space_group_name_H-M   'P 1'
#
loop_
_entity.id
_entity.type
_entity.pdbx_description
1 polymer ?
#
loop_
_entity_poly.entity_id
_entity_poly.type
_entity_poly.pdbx_seq_one_letter_code
_entity_poly.pdbx_strand_id
1 'polypeptide(L)'
;MYAFESSGSRKPLHAMVIGAFVAAVTLFTISNQEGMPMPFLFQAGAIGCLTAAVYLLVRYSLKLYRYAVEPNNIVDANGIEQYDLVITEIVGKRMTVVSRVALRDIDKPAVTVIRRSDGDGAKSAREALCRDMRVFRYENTPASPQSCYIPIPEEGAVVVIPADERMVRILKGD
;
A
#
# COMPACT_ATOMS: atom_id res chain seq x y z
N MET A 1 20.47 7.47 -9.28
CA MET A 1 19.80 6.64 -8.27
C MET A 1 18.91 7.52 -7.40
N TYR A 2 17.63 7.24 -7.32
CA TYR A 2 16.66 7.92 -6.47
C TYR A 2 15.97 6.90 -5.57
N ALA A 3 15.93 7.13 -4.28
CA ALA A 3 15.24 6.28 -3.33
C ALA A 3 14.32 7.13 -2.46
N PHE A 4 13.11 6.63 -2.23
CA PHE A 4 12.07 7.27 -1.43
C PHE A 4 11.51 6.27 -0.42
N GLU A 5 11.43 6.70 0.83
CA GLU A 5 10.72 5.97 1.87
C GLU A 5 9.50 6.79 2.28
N SER A 6 8.31 6.24 2.06
CA SER A 6 7.09 6.92 2.50
C SER A 6 7.05 6.97 4.02
N SER A 7 7.33 8.15 4.58
CA SER A 7 7.24 8.44 6.01
C SER A 7 5.85 8.92 6.44
N GLY A 8 4.79 8.46 5.77
CA GLY A 8 3.42 8.84 6.10
C GLY A 8 3.15 8.72 7.60
N SER A 9 2.46 9.69 8.18
CA SER A 9 2.11 9.69 9.61
C SER A 9 1.35 8.42 9.96
N ARG A 10 1.96 7.55 10.80
CA ARG A 10 1.36 6.31 11.30
C ARG A 10 0.43 6.54 12.49
N LYS A 11 0.35 7.79 13.01
CA LYS A 11 -0.50 8.13 14.15
C LYS A 11 -1.94 7.64 14.01
N PRO A 12 -2.64 7.87 12.87
CA PRO A 12 -4.01 7.39 12.70
C PRO A 12 -4.10 5.85 12.71
N LEU A 13 -3.10 5.16 12.16
CA LEU A 13 -3.06 3.69 12.17
C LEU A 13 -2.91 3.14 13.58
N HIS A 14 -1.98 3.69 14.38
CA HIS A 14 -1.81 3.26 15.77
C HIS A 14 -3.08 3.52 16.59
N ALA A 15 -3.76 4.66 16.38
CA ALA A 15 -5.04 4.95 17.02
C ALA A 15 -6.11 3.91 16.64
N MET A 16 -6.20 3.51 15.37
CA MET A 16 -7.14 2.47 14.91
C MET A 16 -6.85 1.11 15.53
N VAL A 17 -5.57 0.70 15.60
CA VAL A 17 -5.16 -0.57 16.22
C VAL A 17 -5.48 -0.58 17.71
N ILE A 18 -5.14 0.51 18.42
CA ILE A 18 -5.43 0.64 19.85
C ILE A 18 -6.95 0.65 20.08
N GLY A 19 -7.71 1.40 19.28
CA GLY A 19 -9.18 1.44 19.36
C GLY A 19 -9.82 0.08 19.16
N ALA A 20 -9.38 -0.69 18.17
CA ALA A 20 -9.87 -2.04 17.91
C ALA A 20 -9.52 -3.01 19.08
N PHE A 21 -8.32 -2.85 19.65
CA PHE A 21 -7.91 -3.66 20.82
C PHE A 21 -8.76 -3.33 22.06
N VAL A 22 -8.96 -2.04 22.35
CA VAL A 22 -9.82 -1.60 23.47
C VAL A 22 -11.25 -2.10 23.26
N ALA A 23 -11.80 -2.01 22.06
CA ALA A 23 -13.14 -2.51 21.73
C ALA A 23 -13.23 -4.04 21.97
N ALA A 24 -12.20 -4.80 21.57
CA ALA A 24 -12.15 -6.25 21.80
C ALA A 24 -12.19 -6.58 23.30
N VAL A 25 -11.36 -5.92 24.12
CA VAL A 25 -11.33 -6.11 25.57
C VAL A 25 -12.69 -5.74 26.20
N THR A 26 -13.26 -4.61 25.80
CA THR A 26 -14.57 -4.16 26.31
C THR A 26 -15.68 -5.16 25.99
N LEU A 27 -15.79 -5.61 24.74
CA LEU A 27 -16.79 -6.61 24.32
C LEU A 27 -16.60 -7.93 25.07
N PHE A 28 -15.36 -8.37 25.26
CA PHE A 28 -15.07 -9.59 26.01
C PHE A 28 -15.46 -9.44 27.49
N THR A 29 -15.18 -8.31 28.13
CA THR A 29 -15.55 -8.04 29.52
C THR A 29 -17.06 -8.00 29.69
N ILE A 30 -17.78 -7.35 28.76
CA ILE A 30 -19.24 -7.30 28.79
C ILE A 30 -19.85 -8.70 28.64
N SER A 31 -19.26 -9.55 27.76
CA SER A 31 -19.77 -10.90 27.53
C SER A 31 -19.74 -11.81 28.78
N ASN A 32 -18.87 -11.51 29.75
CA ASN A 32 -18.71 -12.27 30.96
C ASN A 32 -19.56 -11.76 32.16
N GLN A 33 -20.43 -10.75 31.92
CA GLN A 33 -21.32 -10.27 32.98
C GLN A 33 -22.51 -11.20 33.16
N GLU A 34 -22.88 -11.43 34.42
CA GLU A 34 -24.05 -12.26 34.77
C GLU A 34 -25.34 -11.63 34.22
N GLY A 35 -26.18 -12.46 33.60
CA GLY A 35 -27.46 -12.02 33.01
C GLY A 35 -27.36 -11.43 31.63
N MET A 36 -26.22 -11.42 30.99
CA MET A 36 -26.05 -10.87 29.64
C MET A 36 -26.79 -11.73 28.59
N PRO A 37 -27.71 -11.17 27.80
CA PRO A 37 -28.37 -11.91 26.73
C PRO A 37 -27.35 -12.18 25.60
N MET A 38 -27.30 -13.42 25.13
CA MET A 38 -26.45 -13.84 23.98
C MET A 38 -24.96 -13.51 24.11
N PRO A 39 -24.25 -13.95 25.15
CA PRO A 39 -22.84 -13.60 25.40
C PRO A 39 -21.91 -13.99 24.23
N PHE A 40 -22.27 -15.03 23.48
CA PHE A 40 -21.49 -15.50 22.33
C PHE A 40 -21.36 -14.46 21.20
N LEU A 41 -22.35 -13.57 21.03
CA LEU A 41 -22.27 -12.50 20.03
C LEU A 41 -21.21 -11.46 20.38
N PHE A 42 -21.11 -11.11 21.67
CA PHE A 42 -20.06 -10.21 22.17
C PHE A 42 -18.68 -10.83 22.07
N GLN A 43 -18.56 -12.14 22.35
CA GLN A 43 -17.31 -12.87 22.17
C GLN A 43 -16.89 -12.93 20.71
N ALA A 44 -17.83 -13.24 19.80
CA ALA A 44 -17.55 -13.21 18.36
C ALA A 44 -17.11 -11.82 17.88
N GLY A 45 -17.76 -10.75 18.36
CA GLY A 45 -17.38 -9.36 18.10
C GLY A 45 -15.98 -9.05 18.63
N ALA A 46 -15.63 -9.50 19.83
CA ALA A 46 -14.31 -9.33 20.42
C ALA A 46 -13.22 -10.00 19.58
N ILE A 47 -13.46 -11.25 19.13
CA ILE A 47 -12.54 -11.97 18.24
C ILE A 47 -12.39 -11.24 16.90
N GLY A 48 -13.48 -10.73 16.32
CA GLY A 48 -13.46 -9.94 15.08
C GLY A 48 -12.60 -8.67 15.23
N CYS A 49 -12.78 -7.91 16.30
CA CYS A 49 -11.99 -6.72 16.60
C CYS A 49 -10.51 -7.04 16.80
N LEU A 50 -10.20 -8.12 17.53
CA LEU A 50 -8.83 -8.57 17.74
C LEU A 50 -8.16 -8.98 16.43
N THR A 51 -8.85 -9.75 15.60
CA THR A 51 -8.37 -10.17 14.28
C THR A 51 -8.09 -8.95 13.38
N ALA A 52 -8.99 -7.99 13.37
CA ALA A 52 -8.80 -6.74 12.63
C ALA A 52 -7.59 -5.94 13.15
N ALA A 53 -7.41 -5.84 14.48
CA ALA A 53 -6.26 -5.17 15.09
C ALA A 53 -4.93 -5.83 14.68
N VAL A 54 -4.85 -7.17 14.76
CA VAL A 54 -3.67 -7.95 14.37
C VAL A 54 -3.40 -7.79 12.86
N TYR A 55 -4.42 -7.88 12.02
CA TYR A 55 -4.28 -7.68 10.58
C TYR A 55 -3.70 -6.30 10.24
N LEU A 56 -4.26 -5.22 10.83
CA LEU A 56 -3.76 -3.86 10.63
C LEU A 56 -2.32 -3.70 11.12
N LEU A 57 -1.99 -4.28 12.26
CA LEU A 57 -0.63 -4.26 12.81
C LEU A 57 0.36 -4.94 11.86
N VAL A 58 0.07 -6.17 11.45
CA VAL A 58 0.96 -6.96 10.59
C VAL A 58 1.11 -6.30 9.22
N ARG A 59 0.00 -5.89 8.61
CA ARG A 59 -0.02 -5.38 7.23
C ARG A 59 0.61 -4.00 7.07
N TYR A 60 0.43 -3.11 8.05
CA TYR A 60 0.79 -1.70 7.90
C TYR A 60 1.81 -1.18 8.93
N SER A 61 1.94 -1.82 10.09
CA SER A 61 2.88 -1.38 11.12
C SER A 61 4.21 -2.11 11.04
N LEU A 62 4.19 -3.42 10.80
CA LEU A 62 5.40 -4.24 10.75
C LEU A 62 6.09 -4.21 9.38
N LYS A 63 5.33 -3.97 8.30
CA LYS A 63 5.86 -3.90 6.94
C LYS A 63 6.06 -2.46 6.50
N LEU A 64 7.22 -2.21 5.93
CA LEU A 64 7.59 -0.95 5.28
C LEU A 64 7.97 -1.23 3.85
N TYR A 65 7.65 -0.28 2.97
CA TYR A 65 8.11 -0.34 1.58
C TYR A 65 9.04 0.83 1.30
N ARG A 66 10.16 0.52 0.67
CA ARG A 66 11.11 1.45 0.11
C ARG A 66 11.03 1.35 -1.41
N TYR A 67 10.99 2.49 -2.06
CA TYR A 67 10.91 2.61 -3.51
C TYR A 67 12.20 3.24 -4.01
N ALA A 68 12.84 2.61 -4.98
CA ALA A 68 14.08 3.11 -5.56
C ALA A 68 14.04 2.98 -7.08
N VAL A 69 14.64 3.93 -7.77
CA VAL A 69 14.97 3.80 -9.19
C VAL A 69 16.46 3.52 -9.29
N GLU A 70 16.78 2.33 -9.74
CA GLU A 70 18.15 1.80 -9.77
C GLU A 70 18.54 1.38 -11.19
N PRO A 71 19.82 1.56 -11.59
CA PRO A 71 20.29 1.00 -12.85
C PRO A 71 20.23 -0.53 -12.78
N ASN A 72 19.81 -1.16 -13.87
CA ASN A 72 19.73 -2.62 -13.93
C ASN A 72 20.95 -3.28 -14.57
N ASN A 73 22.02 -2.50 -14.85
CA ASN A 73 23.25 -2.92 -15.52
C ASN A 73 23.04 -3.46 -16.95
N ILE A 74 21.87 -3.24 -17.53
CA ILE A 74 21.58 -3.55 -18.92
C ILE A 74 21.72 -2.26 -19.70
N VAL A 75 22.50 -2.32 -20.76
CA VAL A 75 22.69 -1.22 -21.70
C VAL A 75 21.94 -1.61 -22.98
N ASP A 76 21.13 -0.71 -23.51
CA ASP A 76 20.43 -0.96 -24.76
C ASP A 76 21.38 -0.93 -25.97
N ALA A 77 20.86 -1.25 -27.16
CA ALA A 77 21.64 -1.24 -28.41
C ALA A 77 22.23 0.14 -28.75
N ASN A 78 21.77 1.22 -28.13
CA ASN A 78 22.23 2.59 -28.31
C ASN A 78 23.19 3.05 -27.21
N GLY A 79 23.57 2.18 -26.29
CA GLY A 79 24.47 2.49 -25.18
C GLY A 79 23.80 3.22 -24.01
N ILE A 80 22.46 3.21 -23.93
CA ILE A 80 21.70 3.89 -22.88
C ILE A 80 21.48 2.91 -21.72
N GLU A 81 21.87 3.33 -20.50
CA GLU A 81 21.61 2.58 -19.28
C GLU A 81 20.09 2.47 -19.02
N GLN A 82 19.66 1.26 -18.71
CA GLN A 82 18.28 1.02 -18.34
C GLN A 82 18.10 1.12 -16.82
N TYR A 83 16.94 1.53 -16.39
CA TYR A 83 16.58 1.71 -14.98
C TYR A 83 15.34 0.91 -14.64
N ASP A 84 15.33 0.37 -13.42
CA ASP A 84 14.20 -0.35 -12.86
C ASP A 84 13.61 0.39 -11.67
N LEU A 85 12.30 0.38 -11.54
CA LEU A 85 11.61 0.68 -10.29
C LEU A 85 11.70 -0.56 -9.39
N VAL A 86 12.44 -0.45 -8.30
CA VAL A 86 12.65 -1.52 -7.32
C VAL A 86 11.83 -1.22 -6.08
N ILE A 87 10.96 -2.14 -5.69
CA ILE A 87 10.15 -2.05 -4.46
C ILE A 87 10.68 -3.08 -3.49
N THR A 88 11.17 -2.61 -2.34
CA THR A 88 11.74 -3.44 -1.28
C THR A 88 10.82 -3.42 -0.07
N GLU A 89 10.41 -4.59 0.39
CA GLU A 89 9.70 -4.78 1.66
C GLU A 89 10.73 -4.88 2.79
N ILE A 90 10.52 -4.09 3.84
CA ILE A 90 11.35 -4.06 5.04
C ILE A 90 10.51 -4.56 6.21
N VAL A 91 10.95 -5.66 6.83
CA VAL A 91 10.32 -6.21 8.05
C VAL A 91 11.38 -6.31 9.13
N GLY A 92 11.38 -5.37 10.07
CA GLY A 92 12.43 -5.24 11.07
C GLY A 92 13.80 -4.97 10.43
N LYS A 93 14.73 -5.94 10.50
CA LYS A 93 16.06 -5.83 9.89
C LYS A 93 16.16 -6.52 8.52
N ARG A 94 15.10 -7.24 8.11
CA ARG A 94 15.10 -7.99 6.85
C ARG A 94 14.58 -7.12 5.71
N MET A 95 15.33 -7.08 4.63
CA MET A 95 14.96 -6.41 3.38
C MET A 95 14.77 -7.45 2.28
N THR A 96 13.65 -7.38 1.57
CA THR A 96 13.34 -8.31 0.47
C THR A 96 12.79 -7.51 -0.70
N VAL A 97 13.39 -7.66 -1.88
CA VAL A 97 12.83 -7.09 -3.10
C VAL A 97 11.55 -7.86 -3.45
N VAL A 98 10.42 -7.16 -3.46
CA VAL A 98 9.09 -7.75 -3.73
C VAL A 98 8.57 -7.45 -5.12
N SER A 99 9.10 -6.42 -5.76
CA SER A 99 8.78 -6.09 -7.15
C SER A 99 9.94 -5.35 -7.80
N ARG A 100 10.19 -5.66 -9.06
CA ARG A 100 11.16 -4.97 -9.91
C ARG A 100 10.52 -4.80 -11.29
N VAL A 101 10.37 -3.57 -11.74
CA VAL A 101 9.70 -3.19 -12.97
C VAL A 101 10.63 -2.33 -13.79
N ALA A 102 10.95 -2.73 -15.01
CA ALA A 102 11.76 -1.91 -15.89
C ALA A 102 10.99 -0.65 -16.30
N LEU A 103 11.62 0.52 -16.23
CA LEU A 103 10.96 1.80 -16.57
C LEU A 103 10.48 1.87 -18.02
N ARG A 104 11.04 1.04 -18.91
CA ARG A 104 10.60 0.93 -20.30
C ARG A 104 9.25 0.23 -20.45
N ASP A 105 8.91 -0.68 -19.52
CA ASP A 105 7.69 -1.50 -19.56
C ASP A 105 6.49 -0.75 -18.95
N ILE A 106 6.75 0.43 -18.35
CA ILE A 106 5.73 1.31 -17.78
C ILE A 106 5.10 2.14 -18.88
N ASP A 107 3.78 2.13 -18.94
CA ASP A 107 3.01 3.07 -19.78
C ASP A 107 3.06 4.48 -19.15
N LYS A 108 4.13 5.22 -19.47
CA LYS A 108 4.41 6.54 -18.88
C LYS A 108 3.25 7.54 -19.00
N PRO A 109 2.56 7.67 -20.16
CA PRO A 109 1.38 8.53 -20.32
C PRO A 109 0.23 8.15 -19.39
N ALA A 110 0.06 6.86 -19.06
CA ALA A 110 -1.01 6.38 -18.22
C ALA A 110 -0.67 6.41 -16.71
N VAL A 111 0.57 6.77 -16.34
CA VAL A 111 0.92 6.97 -14.92
C VAL A 111 0.10 8.11 -14.33
N THR A 112 -0.75 7.79 -13.36
CA THR A 112 -1.73 8.73 -12.81
C THR A 112 -1.63 8.80 -11.29
N VAL A 113 -1.69 10.03 -10.76
CA VAL A 113 -1.81 10.27 -9.33
C VAL A 113 -3.26 10.51 -8.98
N ILE A 114 -3.80 9.68 -8.09
CA ILE A 114 -5.17 9.81 -7.61
C ILE A 114 -5.12 10.28 -6.16
N ARG A 115 -5.77 11.42 -5.88
CA ARG A 115 -5.92 11.96 -4.53
C ARG A 115 -7.18 11.39 -3.90
N ARG A 116 -7.10 11.06 -2.62
CA ARG A 116 -8.26 10.56 -1.87
C ARG A 116 -9.37 11.62 -1.72
N SER A 117 -9.00 12.89 -1.74
CA SER A 117 -9.93 14.02 -1.68
C SER A 117 -10.87 14.14 -2.87
N ASP A 118 -10.54 13.49 -4.00
CA ASP A 118 -11.27 13.66 -5.25
C ASP A 118 -12.60 12.86 -5.31
N GLY A 119 -12.99 12.22 -4.19
CA GLY A 119 -14.30 11.60 -3.99
C GLY A 119 -14.69 10.58 -5.07
N ASP A 120 -15.85 10.77 -5.69
CA ASP A 120 -16.38 9.86 -6.71
C ASP A 120 -15.54 9.86 -7.99
N GLY A 121 -14.89 10.98 -8.34
CA GLY A 121 -13.95 11.08 -9.46
C GLY A 121 -12.74 10.15 -9.27
N ALA A 122 -12.19 10.09 -8.05
CA ALA A 122 -11.09 9.18 -7.73
C ALA A 122 -11.50 7.71 -7.86
N LYS A 123 -12.74 7.37 -7.48
CA LYS A 123 -13.28 6.02 -7.59
C LYS A 123 -13.42 5.59 -9.06
N SER A 124 -14.03 6.44 -9.88
CA SER A 124 -14.21 6.19 -11.31
C SER A 124 -12.88 6.06 -12.04
N ALA A 125 -11.91 6.96 -11.78
CA ALA A 125 -10.56 6.89 -12.34
C ALA A 125 -9.83 5.59 -11.96
N ARG A 126 -9.96 5.16 -10.69
CA ARG A 126 -9.40 3.90 -10.21
C ARG A 126 -10.03 2.70 -10.91
N GLU A 127 -11.35 2.67 -11.02
CA GLU A 127 -12.07 1.59 -11.70
C GLU A 127 -11.67 1.49 -13.17
N ALA A 128 -11.53 2.62 -13.86
CA ALA A 128 -11.08 2.66 -15.25
C ALA A 128 -9.65 2.13 -15.43
N LEU A 129 -8.71 2.55 -14.55
CA LEU A 129 -7.31 2.13 -14.62
C LEU A 129 -7.09 0.67 -14.22
N CYS A 130 -7.91 0.16 -13.28
CA CYS A 130 -7.77 -1.21 -12.75
C CYS A 130 -8.66 -2.22 -13.45
N ARG A 131 -9.41 -1.82 -14.48
CA ARG A 131 -10.30 -2.71 -15.23
C ARG A 131 -9.47 -3.77 -15.93
N ASP A 132 -9.81 -5.02 -15.64
CA ASP A 132 -9.14 -6.21 -16.21
C ASP A 132 -7.64 -6.35 -15.89
N MET A 133 -7.11 -5.57 -14.94
CA MET A 133 -5.71 -5.62 -14.52
C MET A 133 -5.56 -6.15 -13.09
N ARG A 134 -4.45 -6.84 -12.82
CA ARG A 134 -4.08 -7.24 -11.45
C ARG A 134 -3.52 -6.04 -10.69
N VAL A 135 -4.04 -5.76 -9.50
CA VAL A 135 -3.63 -4.59 -8.72
C VAL A 135 -2.69 -5.01 -7.58
N PHE A 136 -1.44 -4.58 -7.64
CA PHE A 136 -0.44 -4.78 -6.60
C PHE A 136 -0.25 -3.49 -5.80
N ARG A 137 -0.63 -3.53 -4.51
CA ARG A 137 -0.54 -2.36 -3.62
C ARG A 137 0.64 -2.50 -2.67
N TYR A 138 1.57 -1.57 -2.80
CA TYR A 138 2.75 -1.44 -1.94
C TYR A 138 2.68 -0.10 -1.20
N GLU A 139 1.66 0.10 -0.39
CA GLU A 139 1.46 1.33 0.39
C GLU A 139 1.73 1.06 1.87
N ASN A 140 2.41 1.99 2.54
CA ASN A 140 2.76 1.89 3.97
C ASN A 140 1.61 2.26 4.90
N THR A 141 0.51 2.79 4.37
CA THR A 141 -0.68 3.18 5.13
C THR A 141 -1.94 2.77 4.40
N PRO A 142 -3.02 2.37 5.13
CA PRO A 142 -4.30 2.00 4.50
C PRO A 142 -5.01 3.19 3.85
N ALA A 143 -4.58 4.39 4.19
CA ALA A 143 -5.21 5.65 3.80
C ALA A 143 -4.15 6.65 3.32
N SER A 144 -3.37 6.28 2.30
CA SER A 144 -2.48 7.25 1.66
C SER A 144 -3.29 8.43 1.12
N PRO A 145 -2.89 9.68 1.38
CA PRO A 145 -3.61 10.85 0.86
C PRO A 145 -3.55 10.92 -0.66
N GLN A 146 -2.49 10.40 -1.24
CA GLN A 146 -2.26 10.35 -2.69
C GLN A 146 -1.57 9.04 -3.05
N SER A 147 -2.08 8.37 -4.07
CA SER A 147 -1.53 7.13 -4.61
C SER A 147 -1.16 7.31 -6.07
N CYS A 148 0.02 6.83 -6.45
CA CYS A 148 0.47 6.77 -7.82
C CYS A 148 0.14 5.39 -8.40
N TYR A 149 -0.59 5.35 -9.49
CA TYR A 149 -0.96 4.15 -10.24
C TYR A 149 -0.06 4.03 -11.46
N ILE A 150 0.64 2.92 -11.56
CA ILE A 150 1.66 2.63 -12.57
C ILE A 150 1.19 1.42 -13.37
N PRO A 151 0.60 1.63 -14.56
CA PRO A 151 0.18 0.53 -15.41
C PRO A 151 1.39 -0.15 -16.08
N ILE A 152 1.34 -1.47 -16.13
CA ILE A 152 2.30 -2.34 -16.82
C ILE A 152 1.48 -3.22 -17.76
N PRO A 153 1.19 -2.73 -18.98
CA PRO A 153 0.28 -3.40 -19.91
C PRO A 153 0.74 -4.81 -20.29
N GLU A 154 2.04 -5.02 -20.48
CA GLU A 154 2.60 -6.31 -20.87
C GLU A 154 2.36 -7.41 -19.81
N GLU A 155 2.29 -7.03 -18.52
CA GLU A 155 1.99 -7.95 -17.43
C GLU A 155 0.50 -8.00 -17.07
N GLY A 156 -0.34 -7.16 -17.68
CA GLY A 156 -1.74 -6.97 -17.29
C GLY A 156 -1.86 -6.54 -15.82
N ALA A 157 -0.96 -5.68 -15.35
CA ALA A 157 -0.82 -5.32 -13.95
C ALA A 157 -0.80 -3.81 -13.73
N VAL A 158 -1.25 -3.39 -12.55
CA VAL A 158 -1.11 -2.01 -12.04
C VAL A 158 -0.41 -2.06 -10.71
N VAL A 159 0.71 -1.36 -10.60
CA VAL A 159 1.44 -1.18 -9.34
C VAL A 159 0.98 0.12 -8.70
N VAL A 160 0.62 0.07 -7.41
CA VAL A 160 0.15 1.23 -6.65
C VAL A 160 1.14 1.52 -5.53
N ILE A 161 1.71 2.71 -5.55
CA ILE A 161 2.66 3.22 -4.55
C ILE A 161 2.18 4.57 -4.00
N PRO A 162 2.65 5.03 -2.82
CA PRO A 162 2.43 6.39 -2.38
C PRO A 162 2.97 7.38 -3.40
N ALA A 163 2.23 8.45 -3.68
CA ALA A 163 2.70 9.46 -4.63
C ALA A 163 3.77 10.35 -3.97
N ASP A 164 4.92 10.42 -4.62
CA ASP A 164 6.00 11.38 -4.38
C ASP A 164 6.23 12.16 -5.68
N GLU A 165 6.28 13.48 -5.60
CA GLU A 165 6.34 14.35 -6.79
C GLU A 165 7.57 14.07 -7.66
N ARG A 166 8.70 13.78 -7.01
CA ARG A 166 9.95 13.52 -7.73
C ARG A 166 9.92 12.14 -8.40
N MET A 167 9.41 11.13 -7.67
CA MET A 167 9.22 9.79 -8.21
C MET A 167 8.25 9.82 -9.40
N VAL A 168 7.12 10.52 -9.28
CA VAL A 168 6.12 10.63 -10.35
C VAL A 168 6.72 11.27 -11.60
N ARG A 169 7.54 12.32 -11.47
CA ARG A 169 8.24 12.92 -12.62
C ARG A 169 9.16 11.91 -13.31
N ILE A 170 9.99 11.21 -12.54
CA ILE A 170 10.88 10.17 -13.09
C ILE A 170 10.07 9.08 -13.82
N LEU A 171 8.95 8.64 -13.25
CA LEU A 171 8.11 7.61 -13.86
C LEU A 171 7.40 8.08 -15.13
N LYS A 172 7.10 9.37 -15.25
CA LYS A 172 6.54 9.99 -16.47
C LYS A 172 7.58 10.31 -17.53
N GLY A 173 8.86 10.34 -17.13
CA GLY A 173 9.97 10.69 -18.01
C GLY A 173 10.20 12.19 -18.16
N ASP A 174 9.75 12.98 -17.16
CA ASP A 174 9.93 14.44 -17.06
C ASP A 174 11.20 14.82 -16.30
#